data_4a64e971e0ac2a342447d6c79c383127
#
_entry.id   4a64e971e0ac2a342447d6c79c383127
#
_cell.length_a   1.000
_cell.length_b   1.000
_cell.length_c   1.000
_cell.angle_alpha   90.00
_cell.angle_beta   90.00
_cell.angle_gamma   90.00
#
_symmetry.space_group_name_H-M   'P 1'
#
loop_
_entity.id
_entity.type
_entity.pdbx_description
1 polymer ?
#
loop_
_entity_poly.entity_id
_entity_poly.type
_entity_poly.pdbx_seq_one_letter_code
_entity_poly.pdbx_strand_id
1 'polypeptide(L)'
;MLQLQLTAQTYQPNWESLDSRPVPSWFMNEKFGIFIHWGAYSVPSWGPQHSYSEWYQNGLQADKDNVRKKFHKLHYGDMSYYGFGPMFKADRFDPDAWAKVFEQSGAKYIVLT
;
A
#
# COMPACT_ATOMS: atom_id res chain seq x y z
N MET A 1 -30.04 1.74 23.54
CA MET A 1 -29.05 1.24 22.59
C MET A 1 -29.59 1.46 21.20
N LEU A 2 -29.08 2.42 20.43
CA LEU A 2 -29.42 2.60 19.02
C LEU A 2 -28.62 1.54 18.23
N GLN A 3 -29.31 0.56 17.65
CA GLN A 3 -28.76 -0.29 16.64
C GLN A 3 -28.67 0.50 15.34
N LEU A 4 -27.46 0.92 14.97
CA LEU A 4 -27.16 1.39 13.62
C LEU A 4 -27.25 0.18 12.68
N GLN A 5 -28.36 0.06 11.95
CA GLN A 5 -28.45 -0.85 10.83
C GLN A 5 -27.60 -0.27 9.69
N LEU A 6 -26.41 -0.82 9.51
CA LEU A 6 -25.60 -0.61 8.31
C LEU A 6 -26.27 -1.37 7.16
N THR A 7 -27.08 -0.68 6.38
CA THR A 7 -27.56 -1.23 5.11
C THR A 7 -26.41 -1.16 4.11
N ALA A 8 -25.81 -2.31 3.81
CA ALA A 8 -24.87 -2.41 2.72
C ALA A 8 -25.59 -2.14 1.38
N GLN A 9 -25.15 -1.12 0.66
CA GLN A 9 -25.70 -0.83 -0.65
C GLN A 9 -25.16 -1.89 -1.63
N THR A 10 -26.05 -2.68 -2.23
CA THR A 10 -25.66 -3.73 -3.19
C THR A 10 -25.65 -3.17 -4.59
N TYR A 11 -24.44 -3.15 -5.22
CA TYR A 11 -24.28 -2.80 -6.62
C TYR A 11 -24.29 -4.04 -7.50
N GLN A 12 -24.80 -3.91 -8.71
CA GLN A 12 -24.73 -4.96 -9.73
C GLN A 12 -23.36 -4.92 -10.43
N PRO A 13 -22.86 -6.06 -10.99
CA PRO A 13 -21.56 -6.12 -11.66
C PRO A 13 -21.63 -5.55 -13.09
N ASN A 14 -22.09 -4.31 -13.22
CA ASN A 14 -22.12 -3.55 -14.45
C ASN A 14 -21.80 -2.09 -14.18
N TRP A 15 -21.31 -1.38 -15.21
CA TRP A 15 -20.86 0.00 -15.09
C TRP A 15 -21.97 0.97 -14.72
N GLU A 16 -23.17 0.78 -15.25
CA GLU A 16 -24.32 1.62 -14.93
C GLU A 16 -24.60 1.65 -13.42
N SER A 17 -24.62 0.48 -12.77
CA SER A 17 -24.81 0.38 -11.34
C SER A 17 -23.61 0.91 -10.54
N LEU A 18 -22.38 0.63 -10.99
CA LEU A 18 -21.17 1.09 -10.30
C LEU A 18 -21.00 2.61 -10.39
N ASP A 19 -21.31 3.20 -11.55
CA ASP A 19 -21.17 4.64 -11.78
C ASP A 19 -22.30 5.45 -11.10
N SER A 20 -23.43 4.80 -10.76
CA SER A 20 -24.49 5.43 -9.97
C SER A 20 -24.10 5.71 -8.52
N ARG A 21 -22.96 5.16 -8.09
CA ARG A 21 -22.44 5.35 -6.73
C ARG A 21 -22.06 6.81 -6.49
N PRO A 22 -22.65 7.47 -5.50
CA PRO A 22 -22.27 8.84 -5.18
C PRO A 22 -20.84 8.90 -4.66
N VAL A 23 -20.07 9.89 -5.10
CA VAL A 23 -18.79 10.20 -4.46
C VAL A 23 -19.07 10.74 -3.05
N PRO A 24 -18.48 10.16 -2.00
CA PRO A 24 -18.69 10.65 -0.64
C PRO A 24 -18.30 12.12 -0.51
N SER A 25 -19.15 12.91 0.14
CA SER A 25 -18.91 14.35 0.30
C SER A 25 -17.59 14.67 1.02
N TRP A 26 -17.20 13.83 1.97
CA TRP A 26 -15.91 13.98 2.65
C TRP A 26 -14.73 13.92 1.68
N PHE A 27 -14.77 13.02 0.68
CA PHE A 27 -13.70 12.89 -0.31
C PHE A 27 -13.56 14.13 -1.18
N MET A 28 -14.68 14.78 -1.51
CA MET A 28 -14.68 16.02 -2.27
C MET A 28 -14.21 17.23 -1.45
N ASN A 29 -14.46 17.22 -0.14
CA ASN A 29 -14.15 18.33 0.75
C ASN A 29 -12.75 18.23 1.37
N GLU A 30 -12.29 17.01 1.65
CA GLU A 30 -11.03 16.72 2.32
C GLU A 30 -9.91 16.51 1.30
N LYS A 31 -9.10 17.54 1.08
CA LYS A 31 -8.11 17.58 -0.01
C LYS A 31 -6.75 17.01 0.36
N PHE A 32 -6.45 16.79 1.65
CA PHE A 32 -5.15 16.33 2.10
C PHE A 32 -5.23 14.92 2.69
N GLY A 33 -4.53 13.99 2.05
CA GLY A 33 -4.37 12.62 2.51
C GLY A 33 -2.92 12.16 2.38
N ILE A 34 -2.61 11.03 3.01
CA ILE A 34 -1.28 10.40 3.00
C ILE A 34 -1.39 9.03 2.35
N PHE A 35 -0.54 8.78 1.35
CA PHE A 35 -0.30 7.45 0.81
C PHE A 35 0.86 6.81 1.55
N ILE A 36 0.69 5.56 1.95
CA ILE A 36 1.70 4.76 2.63
C ILE A 36 2.06 3.58 1.74
N HIS A 37 3.27 3.60 1.18
CA HIS A 37 3.85 2.46 0.49
C HIS A 37 4.61 1.61 1.50
N TRP A 38 4.03 0.49 1.93
CA TRP A 38 4.59 -0.33 2.99
C TRP A 38 4.16 -1.80 2.85
N GLY A 39 5.13 -2.71 2.77
CA GLY A 39 4.86 -4.13 2.56
C GLY A 39 6.14 -4.95 2.49
N ALA A 40 6.07 -6.15 1.92
CA ALA A 40 7.20 -7.08 1.81
C ALA A 40 8.43 -6.44 1.14
N TYR A 41 8.25 -5.55 0.18
CA TYR A 41 9.32 -4.80 -0.50
C TYR A 41 10.05 -3.81 0.42
N SER A 42 9.49 -3.51 1.60
CA SER A 42 10.18 -2.70 2.61
C SER A 42 11.30 -3.46 3.31
N VAL A 43 11.35 -4.79 3.19
CA VAL A 43 12.45 -5.60 3.73
C VAL A 43 13.76 -5.32 3.00
N PRO A 44 13.86 -5.51 1.67
CA PRO A 44 15.05 -5.09 0.93
C PRO A 44 15.17 -3.56 0.85
N SER A 45 14.06 -2.84 0.87
CA SER A 45 13.98 -1.37 0.84
C SER A 45 14.96 -0.75 -0.17
N TRP A 46 15.07 -1.37 -1.34
CA TRP A 46 16.09 -1.03 -2.32
C TRP A 46 15.52 -0.94 -3.74
N GLY A 47 16.02 -0.02 -4.50
CA GLY A 47 15.81 0.11 -5.94
C GLY A 47 17.02 0.78 -6.59
N PRO A 48 17.28 0.52 -7.88
CA PRO A 48 18.29 1.25 -8.62
C PRO A 48 17.91 2.73 -8.70
N GLN A 49 18.91 3.58 -8.96
CA GLN A 49 18.69 5.03 -9.13
C GLN A 49 17.58 5.29 -10.14
N HIS A 50 16.70 6.24 -9.83
CA HIS A 50 15.50 6.59 -10.60
C HIS A 50 14.42 5.50 -10.67
N SER A 51 14.43 4.56 -9.71
CA SER A 51 13.40 3.53 -9.57
C SER A 51 12.87 3.49 -8.12
N TYR A 52 11.77 2.79 -7.92
CA TYR A 52 11.06 2.71 -6.65
C TYR A 52 11.15 1.31 -6.05
N SER A 53 11.26 1.23 -4.71
CA SER A 53 11.38 -0.05 -4.00
C SER A 53 10.10 -0.89 -4.06
N GLU A 54 8.93 -0.27 -4.14
CA GLU A 54 7.65 -0.98 -4.29
C GLU A 54 7.54 -1.77 -5.61
N TRP A 55 8.34 -1.42 -6.61
CA TRP A 55 8.46 -2.17 -7.86
C TRP A 55 9.48 -3.31 -7.80
N TYR A 56 9.91 -3.70 -6.60
CA TYR A 56 10.97 -4.71 -6.44
C TYR A 56 10.62 -6.03 -7.13
N GLN A 57 9.42 -6.57 -6.86
CA GLN A 57 8.98 -7.83 -7.49
C GLN A 57 8.86 -7.70 -9.01
N ASN A 58 8.27 -6.62 -9.49
CA ASN A 58 8.16 -6.37 -10.92
C ASN A 58 9.53 -6.36 -11.60
N GLY A 59 10.51 -5.68 -11.00
CA GLY A 59 11.87 -5.64 -11.54
C GLY A 59 12.59 -6.99 -11.50
N LEU A 60 12.27 -7.87 -10.53
CA LEU A 60 12.78 -9.26 -10.56
C LEU A 60 12.17 -10.08 -11.68
N GLN A 61 10.93 -9.84 -12.05
CA GLN A 61 10.24 -10.56 -13.13
C GLN A 61 10.60 -10.01 -14.52
N ALA A 62 10.81 -8.70 -14.62
CA ALA A 62 11.13 -8.05 -15.88
C ALA A 62 12.55 -8.42 -16.36
N ASP A 63 12.69 -8.93 -17.58
CA ASP A 63 13.97 -9.32 -18.15
C ASP A 63 14.95 -8.14 -18.30
N LYS A 64 14.43 -6.93 -18.36
CA LYS A 64 15.22 -5.71 -18.54
C LYS A 64 15.90 -5.22 -17.26
N ASP A 65 15.45 -5.61 -16.07
CA ASP A 65 15.98 -5.15 -14.79
C ASP A 65 17.12 -6.06 -14.28
N ASN A 66 18.22 -6.11 -15.00
CA ASN A 66 19.40 -6.88 -14.59
C ASN A 66 20.04 -6.35 -13.29
N VAL A 67 19.88 -5.06 -12.98
CA VAL A 67 20.49 -4.43 -11.79
C VAL A 67 19.81 -4.96 -10.53
N ARG A 68 18.48 -5.03 -10.54
CA ARG A 68 17.70 -5.54 -9.40
C ARG A 68 17.91 -7.03 -9.22
N LYS A 69 17.95 -7.81 -10.30
CA LYS A 69 18.28 -9.24 -10.26
C LYS A 69 19.69 -9.49 -9.67
N LYS A 70 20.69 -8.72 -10.08
CA LYS A 70 22.05 -8.80 -9.55
C LYS A 70 22.11 -8.47 -8.05
N PHE A 71 21.44 -7.39 -7.63
CA PHE A 71 21.33 -7.04 -6.23
C PHE A 71 20.66 -8.14 -5.42
N HIS A 72 19.53 -8.67 -5.90
CA HIS A 72 18.81 -9.74 -5.23
C HIS A 72 19.67 -11.00 -5.08
N LYS A 73 20.30 -11.43 -6.16
CA LYS A 73 21.19 -12.61 -6.15
C LYS A 73 22.36 -12.47 -5.16
N LEU A 74 22.93 -11.26 -5.09
CA LEU A 74 24.05 -10.99 -4.20
C LEU A 74 23.65 -11.03 -2.72
N HIS A 75 22.49 -10.48 -2.36
CA HIS A 75 22.08 -10.31 -0.95
C HIS A 75 21.16 -11.43 -0.44
N TYR A 76 20.39 -12.06 -1.32
CA TYR A 76 19.34 -13.03 -0.95
C TYR A 76 19.47 -14.37 -1.69
N GLY A 77 20.44 -14.51 -2.58
CA GLY A 77 20.65 -15.76 -3.33
C GLY A 77 19.49 -16.08 -4.27
N ASP A 78 18.95 -17.30 -4.12
CA ASP A 78 17.83 -17.81 -4.92
C ASP A 78 16.48 -17.71 -4.19
N MET A 79 16.43 -16.92 -3.11
CA MET A 79 15.19 -16.68 -2.37
C MET A 79 14.15 -16.04 -3.29
N SER A 80 12.92 -16.53 -3.27
CA SER A 80 11.83 -15.86 -4.00
C SER A 80 11.41 -14.57 -3.30
N TYR A 81 10.76 -13.65 -4.03
CA TYR A 81 10.19 -12.43 -3.44
C TYR A 81 9.27 -12.73 -2.25
N TYR A 82 8.51 -13.82 -2.31
CA TYR A 82 7.61 -14.22 -1.22
C TYR A 82 8.33 -14.57 0.08
N GLY A 83 9.63 -14.87 0.02
CA GLY A 83 10.46 -15.05 1.20
C GLY A 83 10.58 -13.79 2.08
N PHE A 84 10.32 -12.61 1.53
CA PHE A 84 10.28 -11.37 2.31
C PHE A 84 9.05 -11.26 3.20
N GLY A 85 7.95 -11.96 2.91
CA GLY A 85 6.74 -11.92 3.72
C GLY A 85 7.00 -12.24 5.19
N PRO A 86 7.57 -13.41 5.52
CA PRO A 86 7.92 -13.76 6.91
C PRO A 86 8.97 -12.84 7.55
N MET A 87 9.78 -12.15 6.75
CA MET A 87 10.80 -11.22 7.23
C MET A 87 10.23 -9.83 7.56
N PHE A 88 9.08 -9.51 7.02
CA PHE A 88 8.37 -8.24 7.25
C PHE A 88 7.61 -8.32 8.58
N LYS A 89 8.29 -8.03 9.67
CA LYS A 89 7.76 -8.19 11.03
C LYS A 89 6.99 -6.98 11.56
N ALA A 90 7.32 -5.80 11.05
CA ALA A 90 6.72 -4.54 11.52
C ALA A 90 6.81 -4.33 13.04
N ASP A 91 7.88 -4.77 13.68
CA ASP A 91 8.05 -4.84 15.15
C ASP A 91 7.88 -3.49 15.86
N ARG A 92 8.06 -2.40 15.13
CA ARG A 92 7.93 -1.02 15.65
C ARG A 92 6.66 -0.34 15.22
N PHE A 93 5.73 -1.07 14.61
CA PHE A 93 4.46 -0.52 14.21
C PHE A 93 3.57 -0.28 15.44
N ASP A 94 3.24 0.98 15.66
CA ASP A 94 2.31 1.42 16.69
C ASP A 94 1.18 2.19 15.99
N PRO A 95 0.00 1.59 15.82
CA PRO A 95 -1.08 2.20 15.07
C PRO A 95 -1.59 3.49 15.72
N ASP A 96 -1.58 3.58 17.04
CA ASP A 96 -2.06 4.77 17.75
C ASP A 96 -1.07 5.93 17.58
N ALA A 97 0.23 5.65 17.68
CA ALA A 97 1.26 6.64 17.42
C ALA A 97 1.22 7.15 15.97
N TRP A 98 1.02 6.23 15.00
CA TRP A 98 0.87 6.61 13.61
C TRP A 98 -0.38 7.46 13.37
N ALA A 99 -1.53 7.05 13.88
CA ALA A 99 -2.77 7.80 13.77
C ALA A 99 -2.61 9.24 14.31
N LYS A 100 -1.95 9.39 15.45
CA LYS A 100 -1.65 10.69 16.05
C LYS A 100 -0.78 11.58 15.16
N VAL A 101 0.25 11.00 14.54
CA VAL A 101 1.11 11.74 13.59
C VAL A 101 0.30 12.19 12.37
N PHE A 102 -0.55 11.32 11.83
CA PHE A 102 -1.41 11.66 10.69
C PHE A 102 -2.41 12.77 11.04
N GLU A 103 -3.04 12.68 12.20
CA GLU A 103 -3.93 13.73 12.70
C GLU A 103 -3.20 15.07 12.86
N GLN A 104 -2.03 15.07 13.48
CA GLN A 104 -1.19 16.26 13.66
C GLN A 104 -0.72 16.87 12.34
N SER A 105 -0.54 16.06 11.30
CA SER A 105 -0.19 16.54 9.95
C SER A 105 -1.35 17.27 9.26
N GLY A 106 -2.57 17.13 9.77
CA GLY A 106 -3.80 17.64 9.16
C GLY A 106 -4.38 16.72 8.10
N ALA A 107 -3.83 15.51 7.90
CA ALA A 107 -4.37 14.55 6.97
C ALA A 107 -5.77 14.09 7.37
N LYS A 108 -6.65 13.93 6.39
CA LYS A 108 -8.05 13.56 6.58
C LYS A 108 -8.36 12.14 6.18
N TYR A 109 -7.47 11.53 5.41
CA TYR A 109 -7.55 10.12 5.04
C TYR A 109 -6.16 9.56 4.78
N ILE A 110 -6.07 8.25 4.83
CA ILE A 110 -4.84 7.48 4.59
C ILE A 110 -5.15 6.39 3.59
N VAL A 111 -4.24 6.16 2.66
CA VAL A 111 -4.29 5.06 1.71
C VAL A 111 -3.06 4.20 1.93
N LEU A 112 -3.28 2.98 2.40
CA LEU A 112 -2.24 1.96 2.50
C LEU A 112 -2.23 1.15 1.20
N THR A 113 -1.07 1.09 0.51
CA THR A 113 -0.91 0.37 -0.76
C THR A 113 0.04 -0.82 -0.62
#